data_db83df2901c228edb9dd392c4ce07a56
#
_entry.id   db83df2901c228edb9dd392c4ce07a56
#
_cell.length_a   1.000
_cell.length_b   1.000
_cell.length_c   1.000
_cell.angle_alpha   90.00
_cell.angle_beta   90.00
_cell.angle_gamma   90.00
#
_symmetry.space_group_name_H-M   'P 1'
#
loop_
_entity.id
_entity.type
_entity.pdbx_description
1 polymer ?
#
loop_
_entity_poly.entity_id
_entity_poly.type
_entity_poly.pdbx_seq_one_letter_code
_entity_poly.pdbx_strand_id
1 'polypeptide(L)'
;MDEQNTGPAPGASGYTGSSSKPVQVGQTPLSALDAPWMNASLSPDERAALLLNQMTLAEKIAMVHGEYGPYGFYNTPIPHLGIPALTMADGPTGIHVSNAAVNEGRATAFPAPIALAATWDLTTAEQYGDLIGNEAVATGHNVFLGPGLDIARVSVFGRLFESLGEDPVLTGQMAAAYIRGVQSHPIVACAKHYNMNTQEQQRMGIDAHVDERTLQEIYTLPFEIVVKEAQLGSAMGAFNKVNGLFACEQPHLLTDILKQQLGFTGWVMSDYGATQSTVEAANAGLDQEMPAATYFGDRLVEAIEAGQVSMATLEDKVRRILRTMFVLGLFEHPVGIRPFSIQEHGQWARTIASQGIVLLKNREALLPLSSDALSSMAVIGADANANIAGGGSSLVKPTYLVSMLEGIHRRAGAGIQVEYAEGVDMLSAADLLPGPPAVPSSVLTPAGSSSDVRGLHADYWTNTHFADEPKLVRTDRQVALNLGFFNYPGFNACSISTPLEFNNIMSVRWTGSITAPVTGDYTLSLTHLGTARLVLDGQRLIDDPGVTLSTQSAIVHLVAGEAHALQIEYASDRPEQGASWIGSDSGS
;
A
#
# COMPACT_ATOMS: atom_id res chain seq x y z
N MET A 1 12.81 40.36 8.41
CA MET A 1 14.24 40.27 8.12
C MET A 1 14.73 39.10 8.92
N ASP A 2 14.79 37.98 8.24
CA ASP A 2 15.77 36.93 8.47
C ASP A 2 15.43 35.82 7.46
N GLU A 3 16.28 35.72 6.47
CA GLU A 3 16.24 34.70 5.44
C GLU A 3 16.58 33.34 6.08
N GLN A 4 15.63 32.41 6.10
CA GLN A 4 15.94 31.01 6.39
C GLN A 4 16.18 30.27 5.07
N ASN A 5 17.41 29.88 4.93
CA ASN A 5 18.00 29.09 3.88
C ASN A 5 17.40 27.65 3.88
N THR A 6 16.46 27.39 2.96
CA THR A 6 16.00 26.03 2.67
C THR A 6 16.75 25.50 1.47
N GLY A 7 17.81 24.72 1.72
CA GLY A 7 18.50 23.97 0.68
C GLY A 7 17.59 22.88 0.10
N PRO A 8 17.69 22.57 -1.21
CA PRO A 8 16.87 21.56 -1.85
C PRO A 8 17.22 20.15 -1.35
N ALA A 9 16.19 19.31 -1.20
CA ALA A 9 16.34 17.90 -0.92
C ALA A 9 17.21 17.22 -2.01
N PRO A 10 18.04 16.22 -1.67
CA PRO A 10 18.90 15.54 -2.63
C PRO A 10 18.04 14.78 -3.66
N GLY A 11 18.24 15.11 -4.93
CA GLY A 11 17.53 14.53 -6.05
C GLY A 11 17.75 13.01 -6.17
N ALA A 12 16.68 12.30 -6.39
CA ALA A 12 16.71 10.89 -6.75
C ALA A 12 17.41 10.74 -8.11
N SER A 13 18.63 10.20 -8.12
CA SER A 13 19.33 9.83 -9.35
C SER A 13 18.59 8.67 -10.03
N GLY A 14 18.29 8.83 -11.31
CA GLY A 14 17.59 7.85 -12.13
C GLY A 14 18.24 6.47 -12.11
N TYR A 15 17.44 5.48 -11.76
CA TYR A 15 17.82 4.07 -11.80
C TYR A 15 17.64 3.55 -13.22
N THR A 16 18.74 3.41 -13.97
CA THR A 16 18.76 2.62 -15.21
C THR A 16 18.78 1.15 -14.82
N GLY A 17 17.68 0.45 -15.10
CA GLY A 17 17.55 -0.97 -14.84
C GLY A 17 18.62 -1.79 -15.57
N SER A 18 19.61 -2.28 -14.82
CA SER A 18 20.46 -3.37 -15.27
C SER A 18 19.70 -4.67 -15.08
N SER A 19 19.66 -5.51 -16.12
CA SER A 19 19.13 -6.87 -16.07
C SER A 19 19.86 -7.68 -14.99
N SER A 20 19.32 -7.72 -13.77
CA SER A 20 19.87 -8.50 -12.68
C SER A 20 19.48 -9.97 -12.85
N LYS A 21 20.50 -10.83 -12.90
CA LYS A 21 20.35 -12.28 -12.74
C LYS A 21 19.56 -12.58 -11.46
N PRO A 22 18.78 -13.66 -11.38
CA PRO A 22 18.09 -14.04 -10.17
C PRO A 22 19.11 -14.14 -9.02
N VAL A 23 18.88 -13.39 -7.95
CA VAL A 23 19.69 -13.45 -6.74
C VAL A 23 19.44 -14.83 -6.12
N GLN A 24 20.44 -15.69 -6.15
CA GLN A 24 20.43 -16.88 -5.31
C GLN A 24 20.47 -16.38 -3.86
N VAL A 25 19.41 -16.64 -3.10
CA VAL A 25 19.43 -16.47 -1.65
C VAL A 25 20.58 -17.32 -1.13
N GLY A 26 21.65 -16.66 -0.66
CA GLY A 26 22.91 -17.31 -0.36
C GLY A 26 22.75 -18.42 0.66
N GLN A 27 23.22 -19.62 0.33
CA GLN A 27 23.37 -20.68 1.32
C GLN A 27 24.36 -20.19 2.39
N THR A 28 23.98 -20.29 3.65
CA THR A 28 24.86 -20.00 4.79
C THR A 28 26.17 -20.77 4.63
N PRO A 29 27.34 -20.12 4.72
CA PRO A 29 28.61 -20.83 4.63
C PRO A 29 28.68 -21.94 5.69
N LEU A 30 29.21 -23.12 5.31
CA LEU A 30 29.32 -24.28 6.22
C LEU A 30 30.02 -23.93 7.55
N SER A 31 30.96 -22.98 7.55
CA SER A 31 31.64 -22.48 8.75
C SER A 31 30.72 -21.66 9.68
N ALA A 32 29.64 -21.09 9.17
CA ALA A 32 28.68 -20.33 10.00
C ALA A 32 27.64 -21.25 10.68
N LEU A 33 27.40 -22.46 10.14
CA LEU A 33 26.48 -23.43 10.77
C LEU A 33 27.03 -24.02 12.08
N ASP A 34 28.35 -24.07 12.26
CA ASP A 34 29.01 -24.55 13.48
C ASP A 34 29.31 -23.40 14.47
N ALA A 35 28.86 -22.18 14.19
CA ALA A 35 29.11 -21.03 15.04
C ALA A 35 28.39 -21.14 16.40
N PRO A 36 28.97 -20.60 17.49
CA PRO A 36 28.40 -20.73 18.83
C PRO A 36 26.95 -20.25 18.98
N TRP A 37 26.56 -19.22 18.22
CA TRP A 37 25.19 -18.69 18.20
C TRP A 37 24.19 -19.57 17.47
N MET A 38 24.63 -20.58 16.72
CA MET A 38 23.77 -21.56 16.08
C MET A 38 23.39 -22.73 16.99
N ASN A 39 23.93 -22.78 18.21
CA ASN A 39 23.56 -23.79 19.19
C ASN A 39 22.10 -23.61 19.67
N ALA A 40 21.20 -24.46 19.22
CA ALA A 40 19.78 -24.44 19.54
C ALA A 40 19.45 -24.72 21.04
N SER A 41 20.42 -25.14 21.85
CA SER A 41 20.22 -25.28 23.31
C SER A 41 20.29 -23.95 24.07
N LEU A 42 20.82 -22.91 23.43
CA LEU A 42 20.88 -21.55 23.97
C LEU A 42 19.56 -20.82 23.70
N SER A 43 19.19 -19.92 24.61
CA SER A 43 18.07 -19.03 24.40
C SER A 43 18.31 -18.06 23.23
N PRO A 44 17.27 -17.54 22.58
CA PRO A 44 17.43 -16.52 21.55
C PRO A 44 18.21 -15.29 22.00
N ASP A 45 18.08 -14.88 23.25
CA ASP A 45 18.84 -13.77 23.83
C ASP A 45 20.33 -14.07 23.95
N GLU A 46 20.70 -15.28 24.40
CA GLU A 46 22.09 -15.73 24.47
C GLU A 46 22.71 -15.83 23.07
N ARG A 47 21.95 -16.38 22.10
CA ARG A 47 22.39 -16.49 20.71
C ARG A 47 22.62 -15.10 20.09
N ALA A 48 21.69 -14.18 20.28
CA ALA A 48 21.81 -12.79 19.80
C ALA A 48 23.01 -12.08 20.43
N ALA A 49 23.26 -12.26 21.72
CA ALA A 49 24.42 -11.67 22.40
C ALA A 49 25.75 -12.22 21.88
N LEU A 50 25.86 -13.54 21.66
CA LEU A 50 27.06 -14.16 21.09
C LEU A 50 27.35 -13.62 19.68
N LEU A 51 26.32 -13.50 18.83
CA LEU A 51 26.45 -13.01 17.47
C LEU A 51 26.81 -11.51 17.45
N LEU A 52 26.11 -10.69 18.24
CA LEU A 52 26.34 -9.25 18.36
C LEU A 52 27.81 -8.92 18.73
N ASN A 53 28.42 -9.73 19.60
CA ASN A 53 29.82 -9.57 20.00
C ASN A 53 30.84 -9.83 18.88
N GLN A 54 30.43 -10.47 17.78
CA GLN A 54 31.28 -10.71 16.61
C GLN A 54 31.15 -9.63 15.54
N MET A 55 30.12 -8.77 15.65
CA MET A 55 29.81 -7.76 14.64
C MET A 55 30.69 -6.53 14.79
N THR A 56 31.20 -6.04 13.67
CA THR A 56 31.85 -4.73 13.55
C THR A 56 30.83 -3.60 13.67
N LEU A 57 31.30 -2.36 13.91
CA LEU A 57 30.42 -1.19 13.92
C LEU A 57 29.63 -1.05 12.60
N ALA A 58 30.31 -1.19 11.47
CA ALA A 58 29.68 -1.08 10.14
C ALA A 58 28.56 -2.11 9.94
N GLU A 59 28.73 -3.33 10.41
CA GLU A 59 27.71 -4.38 10.34
C GLU A 59 26.53 -4.11 11.28
N LYS A 60 26.79 -3.57 12.48
CA LYS A 60 25.73 -3.13 13.39
C LYS A 60 24.90 -2.00 12.78
N ILE A 61 25.56 -1.04 12.12
CA ILE A 61 24.90 0.04 11.40
C ILE A 61 24.04 -0.51 10.24
N ALA A 62 24.59 -1.43 9.44
CA ALA A 62 23.85 -2.05 8.34
C ALA A 62 22.58 -2.81 8.77
N MET A 63 22.51 -3.28 10.02
CA MET A 63 21.31 -3.94 10.56
C MET A 63 20.18 -2.96 10.92
N VAL A 64 20.50 -1.70 11.22
CA VAL A 64 19.52 -0.73 11.74
C VAL A 64 18.95 0.21 10.67
N HIS A 65 19.19 -0.05 9.41
CA HIS A 65 18.54 0.64 8.28
C HIS A 65 18.21 -0.33 7.15
N GLY A 66 17.25 0.07 6.32
CA GLY A 66 16.92 -0.66 5.10
C GLY A 66 17.75 -0.22 3.90
N GLU A 67 17.56 -0.94 2.80
CA GLU A 67 18.07 -0.64 1.47
C GLU A 67 17.02 -0.99 0.42
N TYR A 68 17.08 -0.35 -0.75
CA TYR A 68 16.33 -0.79 -1.91
C TYR A 68 17.02 -2.01 -2.52
N GLY A 69 16.29 -3.10 -2.64
CA GLY A 69 16.82 -4.36 -3.12
C GLY A 69 15.87 -5.07 -4.09
N PRO A 70 16.18 -6.32 -4.46
CA PRO A 70 15.39 -7.09 -5.43
C PRO A 70 13.95 -7.39 -4.97
N TYR A 71 13.65 -7.19 -3.69
CA TYR A 71 12.32 -7.35 -3.08
C TYR A 71 11.64 -6.00 -2.77
N GLY A 72 12.16 -4.91 -3.29
CA GLY A 72 11.71 -3.56 -2.95
C GLY A 72 12.32 -3.09 -1.64
N PHE A 73 12.01 -3.73 -0.52
CA PHE A 73 12.49 -3.40 0.83
C PHE A 73 13.32 -4.54 1.40
N TYR A 74 14.48 -4.21 1.94
CA TYR A 74 15.52 -5.20 2.09
C TYR A 74 16.55 -4.78 3.13
N ASN A 75 17.11 -5.74 3.89
CA ASN A 75 18.38 -5.58 4.60
C ASN A 75 19.40 -6.56 4.03
N THR A 76 20.56 -6.04 3.72
CA THR A 76 21.67 -6.84 3.18
C THR A 76 22.10 -7.94 4.15
N PRO A 77 22.34 -9.17 3.67
CA PRO A 77 22.82 -10.25 4.51
C PRO A 77 24.27 -10.00 4.95
N ILE A 78 24.69 -10.62 6.06
CA ILE A 78 26.08 -10.64 6.50
C ILE A 78 26.59 -12.10 6.45
N PRO A 79 27.05 -12.56 5.27
CA PRO A 79 27.26 -13.99 5.00
C PRO A 79 28.30 -14.66 5.88
N HIS A 80 29.40 -13.97 6.25
CA HIS A 80 30.46 -14.56 7.07
C HIS A 80 30.02 -14.82 8.52
N LEU A 81 28.96 -14.11 8.98
CA LEU A 81 28.31 -14.35 10.27
C LEU A 81 27.05 -15.23 10.14
N GLY A 82 26.69 -15.64 8.92
CA GLY A 82 25.50 -16.42 8.66
C GLY A 82 24.19 -15.66 8.84
N ILE A 83 24.22 -14.32 8.91
CA ILE A 83 23.01 -13.50 9.04
C ILE A 83 22.29 -13.46 7.68
N PRO A 84 21.06 -14.00 7.56
CA PRO A 84 20.31 -13.93 6.31
C PRO A 84 19.81 -12.52 6.03
N ALA A 85 19.50 -12.23 4.77
CA ALA A 85 18.80 -11.01 4.39
C ALA A 85 17.43 -10.93 5.07
N LEU A 86 16.98 -9.72 5.42
CA LEU A 86 15.57 -9.46 5.68
C LEU A 86 14.92 -9.02 4.38
N THR A 87 13.96 -9.77 3.91
CA THR A 87 13.20 -9.55 2.67
C THR A 87 11.77 -9.25 3.03
N MET A 88 11.32 -8.01 2.76
CA MET A 88 10.06 -7.50 3.27
C MET A 88 8.99 -7.47 2.18
N ALA A 89 7.76 -7.77 2.55
CA ALA A 89 6.59 -7.61 1.68
C ALA A 89 5.49 -6.85 2.39
N ASP A 90 4.92 -5.86 1.70
CA ASP A 90 3.67 -5.25 2.09
C ASP A 90 2.50 -6.22 1.96
N GLY A 91 1.38 -5.84 2.56
CA GLY A 91 0.07 -6.35 2.24
C GLY A 91 -0.73 -6.98 3.35
N PRO A 92 -1.56 -6.25 4.13
CA PRO A 92 -2.51 -6.94 5.02
C PRO A 92 -3.60 -7.74 4.30
N THR A 93 -3.79 -7.56 2.98
CA THR A 93 -4.77 -8.30 2.15
C THR A 93 -4.18 -9.51 1.41
N GLY A 94 -2.93 -9.87 1.70
CA GLY A 94 -2.13 -10.88 1.01
C GLY A 94 -0.71 -10.36 0.79
N ILE A 95 0.11 -11.07 0.05
CA ILE A 95 1.50 -10.66 -0.19
C ILE A 95 1.58 -9.75 -1.42
N HIS A 96 2.11 -8.54 -1.25
CA HIS A 96 2.50 -7.68 -2.35
C HIS A 96 3.86 -8.12 -2.88
N VAL A 97 3.87 -8.91 -3.94
CA VAL A 97 5.10 -9.38 -4.58
C VAL A 97 5.61 -8.30 -5.53
N SER A 98 6.53 -7.45 -5.09
CA SER A 98 7.07 -6.34 -5.88
C SER A 98 8.00 -6.80 -7.01
N ASN A 99 8.63 -7.95 -6.88
CA ASN A 99 9.51 -8.52 -7.91
C ASN A 99 8.71 -9.34 -8.94
N ALA A 100 8.52 -8.80 -10.14
CA ALA A 100 7.80 -9.49 -11.22
C ALA A 100 8.46 -10.81 -11.68
N ALA A 101 9.73 -11.03 -11.39
CA ALA A 101 10.39 -12.32 -11.65
C ALA A 101 9.93 -13.42 -10.69
N VAL A 102 9.31 -13.06 -9.58
CA VAL A 102 8.74 -14.00 -8.61
C VAL A 102 7.25 -14.13 -8.88
N ASN A 103 6.81 -15.28 -9.37
CA ASN A 103 5.40 -15.59 -9.66
C ASN A 103 4.67 -14.47 -10.45
N GLU A 104 5.35 -13.82 -11.39
CA GLU A 104 4.84 -12.67 -12.18
C GLU A 104 4.34 -11.49 -11.32
N GLY A 105 4.84 -11.34 -10.11
CA GLY A 105 4.37 -10.36 -9.14
C GLY A 105 2.97 -10.69 -8.57
N ARG A 106 2.53 -11.96 -8.63
CA ARG A 106 1.17 -12.39 -8.26
C ARG A 106 1.16 -13.18 -6.95
N ALA A 107 0.10 -13.01 -6.20
CA ALA A 107 -0.21 -13.78 -4.99
C ALA A 107 -1.73 -13.95 -4.85
N THR A 108 -2.20 -14.58 -3.80
CA THR A 108 -3.63 -14.63 -3.51
C THR A 108 -4.10 -13.29 -2.91
N ALA A 109 -5.03 -12.61 -3.58
CA ALA A 109 -5.75 -11.49 -2.99
C ALA A 109 -6.85 -12.03 -2.08
N PHE A 110 -6.64 -11.92 -0.77
CA PHE A 110 -7.62 -12.31 0.24
C PHE A 110 -8.63 -11.18 0.47
N PRO A 111 -9.79 -11.46 1.12
CA PRO A 111 -10.71 -10.42 1.55
C PRO A 111 -10.00 -9.35 2.38
N ALA A 112 -10.49 -8.11 2.29
CA ALA A 112 -9.94 -7.02 3.09
C ALA A 112 -10.00 -7.35 4.60
N PRO A 113 -9.02 -6.94 5.42
CA PRO A 113 -9.00 -7.20 6.85
C PRO A 113 -10.26 -6.76 7.60
N ILE A 114 -10.93 -5.68 7.16
CA ILE A 114 -12.22 -5.27 7.71
C ILE A 114 -13.30 -6.36 7.51
N ALA A 115 -13.26 -7.09 6.37
CA ALA A 115 -14.17 -8.21 6.12
C ALA A 115 -13.77 -9.45 6.93
N LEU A 116 -12.46 -9.67 7.15
CA LEU A 116 -11.98 -10.69 8.08
C LEU A 116 -12.48 -10.41 9.49
N ALA A 117 -12.35 -9.18 9.98
CA ALA A 117 -12.84 -8.79 11.32
C ALA A 117 -14.36 -8.97 11.46
N ALA A 118 -15.12 -8.75 10.37
CA ALA A 118 -16.57 -8.97 10.36
C ALA A 118 -16.98 -10.44 10.53
N THR A 119 -16.07 -11.40 10.43
CA THR A 119 -16.33 -12.81 10.75
C THR A 119 -16.46 -13.06 12.26
N TRP A 120 -15.81 -12.25 13.10
CA TRP A 120 -15.71 -12.43 14.56
C TRP A 120 -15.14 -13.80 14.95
N ASP A 121 -14.39 -14.45 14.06
CA ASP A 121 -13.84 -15.79 14.24
C ASP A 121 -12.32 -15.79 14.27
N LEU A 122 -11.76 -16.01 15.46
CA LEU A 122 -10.31 -16.05 15.67
C LEU A 122 -9.64 -17.21 14.93
N THR A 123 -10.35 -18.33 14.74
CA THR A 123 -9.83 -19.47 13.99
C THR A 123 -9.65 -19.10 12.51
N THR A 124 -10.65 -18.41 11.95
CA THR A 124 -10.58 -17.89 10.58
C THR A 124 -9.46 -16.85 10.44
N ALA A 125 -9.24 -16.00 11.44
CA ALA A 125 -8.16 -15.02 11.42
C ALA A 125 -6.76 -15.69 11.49
N GLU A 126 -6.62 -16.74 12.28
CA GLU A 126 -5.37 -17.50 12.37
C GLU A 126 -5.09 -18.25 11.06
N GLN A 127 -6.11 -18.87 10.45
CA GLN A 127 -5.99 -19.50 9.13
C GLN A 127 -5.65 -18.48 8.03
N TYR A 128 -6.23 -17.29 8.08
CA TYR A 128 -5.90 -16.21 7.16
C TYR A 128 -4.41 -15.83 7.24
N GLY A 129 -3.87 -15.73 8.46
CA GLY A 129 -2.45 -15.48 8.70
C GLY A 129 -1.55 -16.61 8.24
N ASP A 130 -1.94 -17.87 8.48
CA ASP A 130 -1.21 -19.07 8.04
C ASP A 130 -1.04 -19.11 6.51
N LEU A 131 -2.12 -18.83 5.76
CA LEU A 131 -2.09 -18.79 4.30
C LEU A 131 -1.17 -17.68 3.77
N ILE A 132 -1.21 -16.49 4.37
CA ILE A 132 -0.33 -15.39 4.01
C ILE A 132 1.13 -15.71 4.35
N GLY A 133 1.41 -16.28 5.52
CA GLY A 133 2.74 -16.72 5.92
C GLY A 133 3.32 -17.77 4.97
N ASN A 134 2.49 -18.72 4.52
CA ASN A 134 2.86 -19.72 3.54
C ASN A 134 3.27 -19.09 2.19
N GLU A 135 2.47 -18.15 1.65
CA GLU A 135 2.78 -17.46 0.40
C GLU A 135 4.00 -16.55 0.52
N ALA A 136 4.17 -15.88 1.66
CA ALA A 136 5.33 -15.03 1.90
C ALA A 136 6.64 -15.83 1.84
N VAL A 137 6.72 -16.94 2.58
CA VAL A 137 7.90 -17.84 2.51
C VAL A 137 8.09 -18.38 1.11
N ALA A 138 7.00 -18.73 0.41
CA ALA A 138 7.04 -19.29 -0.94
C ALA A 138 7.44 -18.26 -2.01
N THR A 139 7.29 -16.97 -1.72
CA THR A 139 7.73 -15.87 -2.59
C THR A 139 9.06 -15.24 -2.16
N GLY A 140 9.73 -15.84 -1.17
CA GLY A 140 11.07 -15.43 -0.73
C GLY A 140 11.10 -14.27 0.27
N HIS A 141 9.99 -14.01 0.98
CA HIS A 141 9.89 -12.97 1.99
C HIS A 141 9.93 -13.57 3.40
N ASN A 142 10.60 -12.89 4.33
CA ASN A 142 10.71 -13.29 5.73
C ASN A 142 10.29 -12.20 6.72
N VAL A 143 9.80 -11.05 6.21
CA VAL A 143 9.15 -10.01 7.01
C VAL A 143 7.86 -9.61 6.28
N PHE A 144 6.74 -9.70 6.97
CA PHE A 144 5.42 -9.30 6.49
C PHE A 144 4.99 -8.00 7.17
N LEU A 145 4.73 -6.95 6.38
CA LEU A 145 4.37 -5.63 6.87
C LEU A 145 2.85 -5.54 7.11
N GLY A 146 2.44 -6.21 8.14
CA GLY A 146 1.05 -6.33 8.60
C GLY A 146 0.93 -7.19 9.85
N PRO A 147 -0.29 -7.25 10.43
CA PRO A 147 -1.54 -6.58 10.04
C PRO A 147 -1.58 -5.07 10.37
N GLY A 148 -2.56 -4.36 9.80
CA GLY A 148 -2.90 -3.00 10.20
C GLY A 148 -3.77 -2.98 11.47
N LEU A 149 -3.33 -2.25 12.50
CA LEU A 149 -4.02 -2.10 13.78
C LEU A 149 -4.60 -0.69 13.97
N ASP A 150 -4.56 0.12 12.91
CA ASP A 150 -5.13 1.46 12.95
C ASP A 150 -6.63 1.40 13.24
N ILE A 151 -7.07 2.12 14.26
CA ILE A 151 -8.49 2.16 14.63
C ILE A 151 -9.27 2.94 13.58
N ALA A 152 -10.35 2.38 13.08
CA ALA A 152 -11.27 2.99 12.11
C ALA A 152 -12.02 4.17 12.73
N ARG A 153 -11.31 5.24 13.09
CA ARG A 153 -11.82 6.39 13.85
C ARG A 153 -12.69 7.31 13.01
N VAL A 154 -12.33 7.50 11.75
CA VAL A 154 -13.06 8.37 10.81
C VAL A 154 -13.43 7.61 9.55
N SER A 155 -14.67 7.75 9.11
CA SER A 155 -15.22 7.00 7.97
C SER A 155 -14.56 7.33 6.61
N VAL A 156 -13.87 8.46 6.51
CA VAL A 156 -13.14 8.90 5.31
C VAL A 156 -11.66 8.51 5.32
N PHE A 157 -11.24 7.69 6.26
CA PHE A 157 -9.89 7.15 6.29
C PHE A 157 -9.64 6.24 5.08
N GLY A 158 -8.74 6.62 4.18
CA GLY A 158 -8.51 5.93 2.91
C GLY A 158 -7.97 4.50 3.06
N ARG A 159 -7.45 4.13 4.22
CA ARG A 159 -6.91 2.79 4.54
C ARG A 159 -7.84 1.97 5.46
N LEU A 160 -9.11 2.35 5.59
CA LEU A 160 -10.09 1.60 6.39
C LEU A 160 -10.19 0.12 6.02
N PHE A 161 -10.10 -0.20 4.73
CA PHE A 161 -10.22 -1.57 4.25
C PHE A 161 -9.15 -2.51 4.81
N GLU A 162 -7.97 -2.01 5.13
CA GLU A 162 -6.86 -2.78 5.70
C GLU A 162 -6.81 -2.77 7.24
N SER A 163 -7.72 -2.02 7.89
CA SER A 163 -7.91 -2.07 9.34
C SER A 163 -8.85 -3.20 9.74
N LEU A 164 -8.86 -3.53 11.05
CA LEU A 164 -9.72 -4.58 11.61
C LEU A 164 -10.96 -4.02 12.30
N GLY A 165 -11.24 -2.71 12.16
CA GLY A 165 -12.46 -2.08 12.64
C GLY A 165 -12.24 -0.94 13.63
N GLU A 166 -13.34 -0.52 14.26
CA GLU A 166 -13.35 0.61 15.20
C GLU A 166 -13.21 0.19 16.67
N ASP A 167 -13.44 -1.09 16.97
CA ASP A 167 -13.34 -1.64 18.31
C ASP A 167 -11.90 -2.09 18.59
N PRO A 168 -11.22 -1.55 19.62
CA PRO A 168 -9.83 -1.87 19.89
C PRO A 168 -9.62 -3.32 20.40
N VAL A 169 -10.61 -3.90 21.07
CA VAL A 169 -10.53 -5.29 21.56
C VAL A 169 -10.67 -6.25 20.38
N LEU A 170 -11.69 -6.06 19.53
CA LEU A 170 -11.86 -6.89 18.32
C LEU A 170 -10.63 -6.77 17.42
N THR A 171 -10.13 -5.54 17.17
CA THR A 171 -8.91 -5.31 16.40
C THR A 171 -7.73 -6.06 16.97
N GLY A 172 -7.49 -5.97 18.29
CA GLY A 172 -6.39 -6.65 18.96
C GLY A 172 -6.48 -8.18 18.91
N GLN A 173 -7.67 -8.73 19.20
CA GLN A 173 -7.87 -10.18 19.21
C GLN A 173 -7.77 -10.81 17.82
N MET A 174 -8.41 -10.21 16.82
CA MET A 174 -8.33 -10.67 15.44
C MET A 174 -6.89 -10.56 14.90
N ALA A 175 -6.19 -9.44 15.20
CA ALA A 175 -4.80 -9.26 14.84
C ALA A 175 -3.87 -10.25 15.53
N ALA A 176 -4.10 -10.57 16.80
CA ALA A 176 -3.30 -11.57 17.53
C ALA A 176 -3.42 -12.96 16.90
N ALA A 177 -4.63 -13.37 16.53
CA ALA A 177 -4.85 -14.61 15.80
C ALA A 177 -4.16 -14.59 14.42
N TYR A 178 -4.33 -13.51 13.65
CA TYR A 178 -3.67 -13.31 12.37
C TYR A 178 -2.13 -13.41 12.49
N ILE A 179 -1.53 -12.73 13.47
CA ILE A 179 -0.08 -12.76 13.70
C ILE A 179 0.39 -14.16 14.06
N ARG A 180 -0.33 -14.91 14.92
CA ARG A 180 0.02 -16.31 15.21
C ARG A 180 0.05 -17.17 13.95
N GLY A 181 -0.94 -16.99 13.07
CA GLY A 181 -0.97 -17.67 11.78
C GLY A 181 0.25 -17.32 10.90
N VAL A 182 0.60 -16.04 10.75
CA VAL A 182 1.79 -15.62 10.00
C VAL A 182 3.06 -16.19 10.62
N GLN A 183 3.24 -16.04 11.94
CA GLN A 183 4.45 -16.44 12.66
C GLN A 183 4.53 -17.95 12.97
N SER A 184 3.53 -18.75 12.53
CA SER A 184 3.67 -20.20 12.46
C SER A 184 4.68 -20.65 11.39
N HIS A 185 5.05 -19.76 10.50
CA HIS A 185 6.11 -19.88 9.50
C HIS A 185 7.37 -19.08 9.95
N PRO A 186 8.55 -19.31 9.33
CA PRO A 186 9.76 -18.52 9.61
C PRO A 186 9.64 -17.10 9.02
N ILE A 187 8.72 -16.32 9.54
CA ILE A 187 8.37 -14.97 9.10
C ILE A 187 8.08 -14.09 10.29
N VAL A 188 8.53 -12.85 10.20
CA VAL A 188 8.24 -11.80 11.16
C VAL A 188 6.99 -11.05 10.74
N ALA A 189 5.96 -11.02 11.56
CA ALA A 189 4.85 -10.09 11.40
C ALA A 189 5.21 -8.72 11.97
N CYS A 190 4.93 -7.66 11.22
CA CYS A 190 5.17 -6.28 11.61
C CYS A 190 3.84 -5.53 11.71
N ALA A 191 3.29 -5.43 12.92
CA ALA A 191 2.02 -4.73 13.15
C ALA A 191 2.16 -3.22 12.94
N LYS A 192 1.18 -2.59 12.28
CA LYS A 192 1.25 -1.19 11.85
C LYS A 192 -0.08 -0.46 12.01
N HIS A 193 -0.09 0.88 12.15
CA HIS A 193 1.06 1.77 12.31
C HIS A 193 1.08 2.29 13.74
N TYR A 194 2.17 2.12 14.46
CA TYR A 194 2.31 2.52 15.85
C TYR A 194 2.81 3.97 15.94
N ASN A 195 1.99 4.97 16.28
CA ASN A 195 0.64 4.89 16.76
C ASN A 195 -0.22 6.01 16.12
N MET A 196 -1.55 5.80 16.06
CA MET A 196 -2.53 6.83 15.71
C MET A 196 -2.54 7.32 14.25
N ASN A 197 -2.12 6.52 13.27
CA ASN A 197 -2.35 6.82 11.87
C ASN A 197 -3.80 6.50 11.48
N THR A 198 -4.75 7.33 11.87
CA THR A 198 -6.21 7.10 11.72
C THR A 198 -6.83 7.88 10.55
N GLN A 199 -6.02 8.55 9.75
CA GLN A 199 -6.39 9.28 8.54
C GLN A 199 -5.16 9.50 7.66
N GLU A 200 -5.34 9.78 6.36
CA GLU A 200 -4.24 9.88 5.41
C GLU A 200 -3.93 11.32 4.95
N GLN A 201 -4.79 12.28 5.26
CA GLN A 201 -4.58 13.67 4.86
C GLN A 201 -3.40 14.26 5.64
N GLN A 202 -2.38 14.76 4.93
CA GLN A 202 -1.15 15.31 5.54
C GLN A 202 -0.46 14.37 6.54
N ARG A 203 -0.57 13.04 6.34
CA ARG A 203 -0.07 12.04 7.29
C ARG A 203 1.40 12.20 7.65
N MET A 204 2.22 12.78 6.76
CA MET A 204 3.65 13.01 6.96
C MET A 204 3.95 14.14 7.97
N GLY A 205 2.96 14.91 8.41
CA GLY A 205 3.17 16.07 9.26
C GLY A 205 2.06 16.39 10.25
N ILE A 206 0.89 15.76 10.11
CA ILE A 206 -0.24 15.99 11.02
C ILE A 206 0.12 15.63 12.47
N ASP A 207 -0.37 16.41 13.42
CA ASP A 207 -0.19 16.17 14.84
C ASP A 207 -1.50 15.67 15.47
N ALA A 208 -1.52 14.40 15.85
CA ALA A 208 -2.65 13.78 16.52
C ALA A 208 -2.59 14.10 18.02
N HIS A 209 -3.51 14.97 18.49
CA HIS A 209 -3.62 15.30 19.90
C HIS A 209 -4.57 14.35 20.63
N VAL A 210 -4.09 13.77 21.72
CA VAL A 210 -4.83 12.76 22.50
C VAL A 210 -4.43 12.86 23.98
N ASP A 211 -5.40 12.64 24.87
CA ASP A 211 -5.12 12.45 26.29
C ASP A 211 -4.58 11.02 26.56
N GLU A 212 -3.87 10.85 27.67
CA GLU A 212 -3.20 9.60 28.01
C GLU A 212 -4.16 8.41 28.12
N ARG A 213 -5.36 8.62 28.69
CA ARG A 213 -6.34 7.56 28.85
C ARG A 213 -6.83 7.05 27.50
N THR A 214 -7.18 7.95 26.61
CA THR A 214 -7.63 7.62 25.25
C THR A 214 -6.50 6.95 24.45
N LEU A 215 -5.26 7.44 24.59
CA LEU A 215 -4.09 6.81 23.97
C LEU A 215 -3.96 5.35 24.40
N GLN A 216 -4.05 5.07 25.70
CA GLN A 216 -3.87 3.73 26.25
C GLN A 216 -5.06 2.79 25.96
N GLU A 217 -6.31 3.25 26.21
CA GLU A 217 -7.48 2.39 26.15
C GLU A 217 -8.02 2.15 24.74
N ILE A 218 -7.68 3.02 23.76
CA ILE A 218 -8.16 2.90 22.38
C ILE A 218 -7.03 2.56 21.41
N TYR A 219 -6.00 3.40 21.36
CA TYR A 219 -4.99 3.30 20.29
C TYR A 219 -3.84 2.34 20.62
N THR A 220 -3.50 2.21 21.91
CA THR A 220 -2.44 1.31 22.36
C THR A 220 -2.95 -0.11 22.66
N LEU A 221 -4.20 -0.26 23.07
CA LEU A 221 -4.77 -1.55 23.47
C LEU A 221 -4.64 -2.67 22.40
N PRO A 222 -4.86 -2.43 21.09
CA PRO A 222 -4.61 -3.46 20.09
C PRO A 222 -3.16 -3.94 20.08
N PHE A 223 -2.20 -3.03 20.23
CA PHE A 223 -0.77 -3.37 20.31
C PHE A 223 -0.43 -4.12 21.59
N GLU A 224 -1.04 -3.76 22.72
CA GLU A 224 -0.90 -4.52 23.97
C GLU A 224 -1.34 -5.98 23.80
N ILE A 225 -2.49 -6.20 23.19
CA ILE A 225 -3.04 -7.54 22.94
C ILE A 225 -2.08 -8.35 22.05
N VAL A 226 -1.62 -7.81 20.91
CA VAL A 226 -0.75 -8.57 20.00
C VAL A 226 0.65 -8.82 20.58
N VAL A 227 1.17 -7.91 21.40
CA VAL A 227 2.45 -8.11 22.12
C VAL A 227 2.32 -9.26 23.13
N LYS A 228 1.24 -9.29 23.90
CA LYS A 228 1.05 -10.28 24.97
C LYS A 228 0.57 -11.64 24.47
N GLU A 229 -0.31 -11.66 23.46
CA GLU A 229 -1.00 -12.90 23.05
C GLU A 229 -0.44 -13.54 21.77
N ALA A 230 0.33 -12.78 20.94
CA ALA A 230 0.89 -13.28 19.70
C ALA A 230 2.42 -13.20 19.62
N GLN A 231 3.10 -12.70 20.65
CA GLN A 231 4.56 -12.52 20.65
C GLN A 231 5.03 -11.75 19.40
N LEU A 232 4.40 -10.63 19.13
CA LEU A 232 4.66 -9.79 17.96
C LEU A 232 6.16 -9.62 17.70
N GLY A 233 6.62 -9.93 16.49
CA GLY A 233 8.04 -9.86 16.11
C GLY A 233 8.53 -8.45 15.81
N SER A 234 7.71 -7.61 15.17
CA SER A 234 8.04 -6.22 14.85
C SER A 234 6.83 -5.31 14.94
N ALA A 235 7.06 -4.01 15.19
CA ALA A 235 6.06 -2.96 15.07
C ALA A 235 6.58 -1.87 14.13
N MET A 236 5.69 -1.26 13.33
CA MET A 236 6.04 -0.16 12.43
C MET A 236 5.58 1.15 13.03
N GLY A 237 6.51 2.09 13.28
CA GLY A 237 6.22 3.44 13.75
C GLY A 237 5.53 4.28 12.68
N ALA A 238 4.48 5.01 13.05
CA ALA A 238 3.66 5.79 12.15
C ALA A 238 4.36 7.06 11.63
N PHE A 239 3.81 7.65 10.55
CA PHE A 239 4.31 8.91 9.97
C PHE A 239 4.00 10.15 10.81
N ASN A 240 2.81 10.16 11.42
CA ASN A 240 2.25 11.33 12.07
C ASN A 240 2.99 11.70 13.37
N LYS A 241 2.75 12.92 13.83
CA LYS A 241 3.07 13.30 15.19
C LYS A 241 1.99 12.85 16.15
N VAL A 242 2.37 12.63 17.40
CA VAL A 242 1.48 12.42 18.54
C VAL A 242 1.88 13.37 19.64
N ASN A 243 0.97 14.28 20.01
CA ASN A 243 1.21 15.30 21.05
C ASN A 243 2.53 16.08 20.83
N GLY A 244 2.79 16.49 19.58
CA GLY A 244 3.89 17.39 19.21
C GLY A 244 5.16 16.72 18.69
N LEU A 245 5.37 15.40 18.89
CA LEU A 245 6.55 14.67 18.43
C LEU A 245 6.16 13.61 17.40
N PHE A 246 7.01 13.39 16.39
CA PHE A 246 6.82 12.29 15.44
C PHE A 246 6.78 10.95 16.16
N ALA A 247 5.89 10.05 15.75
CA ALA A 247 5.72 8.75 16.39
C ALA A 247 7.03 7.94 16.43
N CYS A 248 7.88 8.07 15.40
CA CYS A 248 9.19 7.43 15.33
C CYS A 248 10.28 8.10 16.20
N GLU A 249 9.97 9.24 16.84
CA GLU A 249 10.88 10.02 17.70
C GLU A 249 10.29 10.27 19.10
N GLN A 250 9.22 9.56 19.44
CA GLN A 250 8.47 9.75 20.66
C GLN A 250 8.90 8.74 21.75
N PRO A 251 9.73 9.15 22.75
CA PRO A 251 10.22 8.24 23.79
C PRO A 251 9.07 7.62 24.59
N HIS A 252 8.03 8.40 24.90
CA HIS A 252 6.87 7.92 25.64
C HIS A 252 6.17 6.77 24.91
N LEU A 253 5.99 6.86 23.58
CA LEU A 253 5.39 5.79 22.80
C LEU A 253 6.32 4.57 22.68
N LEU A 254 7.57 4.80 22.19
CA LEU A 254 8.45 3.71 21.77
C LEU A 254 9.12 3.01 22.94
N THR A 255 9.58 3.77 23.94
CA THR A 255 10.32 3.25 25.09
C THR A 255 9.41 2.99 26.28
N ASP A 256 8.71 4.02 26.78
CA ASP A 256 7.98 3.89 28.05
C ASP A 256 6.78 2.94 27.90
N ILE A 257 5.95 3.15 26.87
CA ILE A 257 4.76 2.33 26.65
C ILE A 257 5.16 1.00 25.99
N LEU A 258 5.60 1.01 24.71
CA LEU A 258 5.74 -0.21 23.93
C LEU A 258 6.78 -1.17 24.51
N LYS A 259 8.01 -0.69 24.76
CA LYS A 259 9.11 -1.56 25.20
C LYS A 259 9.06 -1.87 26.69
N GLN A 260 8.77 -0.89 27.57
CA GLN A 260 8.81 -1.08 29.01
C GLN A 260 7.47 -1.54 29.59
N GLN A 261 6.40 -0.78 29.39
CA GLN A 261 5.08 -1.09 29.97
C GLN A 261 4.47 -2.36 29.38
N LEU A 262 4.47 -2.49 28.04
CA LEU A 262 3.90 -3.67 27.37
C LEU A 262 4.88 -4.85 27.29
N GLY A 263 6.18 -4.62 27.54
CA GLY A 263 7.21 -5.66 27.51
C GLY A 263 7.54 -6.15 26.08
N PHE A 264 7.41 -5.31 25.08
CA PHE A 264 7.72 -5.65 23.70
C PHE A 264 9.19 -5.98 23.51
N THR A 265 9.48 -7.21 23.12
CA THR A 265 10.84 -7.74 22.94
C THR A 265 11.31 -7.78 21.49
N GLY A 266 10.43 -7.54 20.54
CA GLY A 266 10.75 -7.37 19.12
C GLY A 266 11.41 -6.03 18.82
N TRP A 267 11.52 -5.67 17.54
CA TRP A 267 12.08 -4.38 17.13
C TRP A 267 11.03 -3.45 16.53
N VAL A 268 11.26 -2.14 16.62
CA VAL A 268 10.46 -1.11 15.97
C VAL A 268 11.17 -0.65 14.71
N MET A 269 10.54 -0.84 13.54
CA MET A 269 10.97 -0.18 12.30
C MET A 269 10.17 1.10 12.08
N SER A 270 10.71 2.07 11.35
CA SER A 270 9.92 3.20 10.87
C SER A 270 9.01 2.78 9.72
N ASP A 271 7.88 3.47 9.51
CA ASP A 271 7.26 3.49 8.20
C ASP A 271 8.23 4.13 7.17
N TYR A 272 7.98 3.92 5.89
CA TYR A 272 8.92 4.25 4.81
C TYR A 272 9.09 5.75 4.62
N GLY A 273 10.17 6.29 5.22
CA GLY A 273 10.45 7.73 5.28
C GLY A 273 9.84 8.44 6.50
N ALA A 274 9.39 7.70 7.51
CA ALA A 274 8.83 8.28 8.74
C ALA A 274 9.89 8.71 9.76
N THR A 275 11.17 8.34 9.58
CA THR A 275 12.28 8.84 10.40
C THR A 275 12.60 10.28 9.99
N GLN A 276 12.70 11.20 10.96
CA GLN A 276 12.92 12.62 10.69
C GLN A 276 14.23 13.15 11.32
N SER A 277 14.85 12.38 12.22
CA SER A 277 16.10 12.73 12.88
C SER A 277 16.97 11.51 13.15
N THR A 278 18.25 11.73 13.50
CA THR A 278 19.18 10.67 13.87
C THR A 278 19.20 10.46 15.38
N VAL A 279 19.53 11.49 16.13
CA VAL A 279 19.80 11.39 17.60
C VAL A 279 18.51 11.16 18.36
N GLU A 280 17.47 11.95 18.04
CA GLU A 280 16.17 11.89 18.71
C GLU A 280 15.51 10.52 18.44
N ALA A 281 15.43 10.10 17.17
CA ALA A 281 14.83 8.81 16.80
C ALA A 281 15.60 7.63 17.43
N ALA A 282 16.94 7.66 17.39
CA ALA A 282 17.76 6.61 17.98
C ALA A 282 17.57 6.50 19.49
N ASN A 283 17.57 7.62 20.21
CA ASN A 283 17.42 7.65 21.66
C ASN A 283 15.96 7.45 22.12
N ALA A 284 14.97 7.78 21.28
CA ALA A 284 13.57 7.53 21.57
C ALA A 284 13.19 6.04 21.54
N GLY A 285 13.96 5.20 20.85
CA GLY A 285 13.68 3.77 20.81
C GLY A 285 13.32 3.21 19.43
N LEU A 286 13.42 3.99 18.34
CA LEU A 286 13.34 3.46 16.98
C LEU A 286 14.54 2.52 16.75
N ASP A 287 14.30 1.30 16.30
CA ASP A 287 15.35 0.30 16.13
C ASP A 287 15.89 0.22 14.71
N GLN A 288 15.04 0.52 13.71
CA GLN A 288 15.38 0.38 12.30
C GLN A 288 14.74 1.47 11.46
N GLU A 289 15.55 2.19 10.71
CA GLU A 289 15.07 3.15 9.70
C GLU A 289 14.74 2.44 8.38
N MET A 290 13.59 2.76 7.78
CA MET A 290 13.20 2.26 6.47
C MET A 290 12.84 3.44 5.54
N PRO A 291 13.02 3.34 4.22
CA PRO A 291 13.56 2.20 3.46
C PRO A 291 15.08 2.31 3.21
N ALA A 292 15.74 3.37 3.66
CA ALA A 292 17.13 3.68 3.34
C ALA A 292 17.90 4.24 4.55
N ALA A 293 19.20 4.43 4.41
CA ALA A 293 20.13 4.90 5.44
C ALA A 293 20.23 6.44 5.50
N THR A 294 19.12 7.16 5.51
CA THR A 294 19.13 8.62 5.52
C THR A 294 19.61 9.18 6.85
N TYR A 295 19.16 8.59 7.95
CA TYR A 295 19.45 9.00 9.33
C TYR A 295 20.27 7.98 10.10
N PHE A 296 20.06 6.67 9.86
CA PHE A 296 20.73 5.59 10.61
C PHE A 296 21.92 4.97 9.86
N GLY A 297 22.41 5.64 8.80
CA GLY A 297 23.68 5.36 8.14
C GLY A 297 24.84 6.12 8.76
N ASP A 298 25.62 6.84 7.91
CA ASP A 298 26.79 7.61 8.30
C ASP A 298 26.51 8.62 9.42
N ARG A 299 25.34 9.26 9.40
CA ARG A 299 24.92 10.20 10.45
C ARG A 299 24.82 9.54 11.82
N LEU A 300 24.41 8.28 11.89
CA LEU A 300 24.35 7.55 13.15
C LEU A 300 25.77 7.21 13.65
N VAL A 301 26.70 6.90 12.74
CA VAL A 301 28.12 6.72 13.08
C VAL A 301 28.68 8.01 13.68
N GLU A 302 28.48 9.15 13.02
CA GLU A 302 28.91 10.46 13.50
C GLU A 302 28.30 10.80 14.87
N ALA A 303 27.01 10.52 15.08
CA ALA A 303 26.34 10.74 16.36
C ALA A 303 26.89 9.85 17.50
N ILE A 304 27.31 8.62 17.18
CA ILE A 304 27.96 7.72 18.15
C ILE A 304 29.36 8.21 18.47
N GLU A 305 30.15 8.59 17.48
CA GLU A 305 31.51 9.15 17.69
C GLU A 305 31.47 10.45 18.49
N ALA A 306 30.43 11.27 18.29
CA ALA A 306 30.21 12.49 19.09
C ALA A 306 29.64 12.23 20.49
N GLY A 307 29.34 10.97 20.85
CA GLY A 307 28.75 10.60 22.13
C GLY A 307 27.29 11.03 22.33
N GLN A 308 26.58 11.41 21.26
CA GLN A 308 25.16 11.80 21.29
C GLN A 308 24.24 10.58 21.31
N VAL A 309 24.67 9.47 20.74
CA VAL A 309 24.04 8.15 20.82
C VAL A 309 25.05 7.17 21.40
N SER A 310 24.64 6.38 22.39
CA SER A 310 25.57 5.42 23.01
C SER A 310 25.72 4.15 22.17
N MET A 311 26.88 3.51 22.24
CA MET A 311 27.08 2.19 21.64
C MET A 311 26.07 1.18 22.19
N ALA A 312 25.72 1.25 23.46
CA ALA A 312 24.71 0.40 24.07
C ALA A 312 23.32 0.60 23.44
N THR A 313 22.99 1.83 23.03
CA THR A 313 21.74 2.13 22.29
C THR A 313 21.72 1.44 20.92
N LEU A 314 22.82 1.49 20.17
CA LEU A 314 22.94 0.77 18.89
C LEU A 314 22.86 -0.75 19.09
N GLU A 315 23.55 -1.27 20.08
CA GLU A 315 23.60 -2.71 20.37
C GLU A 315 22.25 -3.25 20.84
N ASP A 316 21.44 -2.49 21.59
CA ASP A 316 20.07 -2.89 21.93
C ASP A 316 19.20 -3.05 20.68
N LYS A 317 19.29 -2.13 19.70
CA LYS A 317 18.57 -2.21 18.43
C LYS A 317 18.92 -3.47 17.65
N VAL A 318 20.21 -3.69 17.43
CA VAL A 318 20.71 -4.88 16.71
C VAL A 318 20.33 -6.16 17.45
N ARG A 319 20.45 -6.19 18.78
CA ARG A 319 20.07 -7.33 19.62
C ARG A 319 18.59 -7.68 19.45
N ARG A 320 17.69 -6.70 19.41
CA ARG A 320 16.25 -6.92 19.22
C ARG A 320 15.95 -7.56 17.86
N ILE A 321 16.59 -7.07 16.78
CA ILE A 321 16.46 -7.65 15.45
C ILE A 321 16.95 -9.10 15.43
N LEU A 322 18.19 -9.34 15.86
CA LEU A 322 18.80 -10.68 15.90
C LEU A 322 18.00 -11.66 16.76
N ARG A 323 17.58 -11.22 17.96
CA ARG A 323 16.76 -12.03 18.85
C ARG A 323 15.47 -12.50 18.16
N THR A 324 14.76 -11.58 17.51
CA THR A 324 13.52 -11.91 16.81
C THR A 324 13.77 -12.87 15.65
N MET A 325 14.86 -12.69 14.90
CA MET A 325 15.25 -13.61 13.84
C MET A 325 15.51 -15.03 14.38
N PHE A 326 16.11 -15.17 15.56
CA PHE A 326 16.31 -16.47 16.22
C PHE A 326 14.99 -17.05 16.76
N VAL A 327 14.14 -16.22 17.37
CA VAL A 327 12.82 -16.68 17.88
C VAL A 327 11.96 -17.31 16.80
N LEU A 328 11.97 -16.69 15.60
CA LEU A 328 11.13 -17.13 14.48
C LEU A 328 11.85 -18.05 13.49
N GLY A 329 13.08 -18.49 13.81
CA GLY A 329 13.82 -19.51 13.06
C GLY A 329 14.31 -19.07 11.68
N LEU A 330 14.55 -17.76 11.48
CA LEU A 330 15.02 -17.24 10.19
C LEU A 330 16.43 -17.72 9.83
N PHE A 331 17.24 -18.06 10.84
CA PHE A 331 18.58 -18.63 10.64
C PHE A 331 18.52 -20.11 10.21
N GLU A 332 17.60 -20.87 10.78
CA GLU A 332 17.43 -22.30 10.55
C GLU A 332 16.64 -22.60 9.28
N HIS A 333 15.73 -21.71 8.92
CA HIS A 333 14.78 -21.91 7.83
C HIS A 333 14.81 -20.74 6.82
N PRO A 334 15.88 -20.62 6.03
CA PRO A 334 15.98 -19.56 5.04
C PRO A 334 14.83 -19.66 4.02
N VAL A 335 14.23 -18.53 3.72
CA VAL A 335 13.15 -18.45 2.74
C VAL A 335 13.67 -18.63 1.32
N GLY A 336 12.81 -19.09 0.42
CA GLY A 336 13.15 -19.30 -0.99
C GLY A 336 11.92 -19.40 -1.87
N ILE A 337 12.09 -19.15 -3.17
CA ILE A 337 10.99 -19.18 -4.13
C ILE A 337 10.57 -20.64 -4.35
N ARG A 338 9.29 -20.93 -4.12
CA ARG A 338 8.66 -22.23 -4.32
C ARG A 338 7.19 -22.10 -4.72
N PRO A 339 6.61 -23.10 -5.40
CA PRO A 339 5.17 -23.12 -5.66
C PRO A 339 4.34 -23.17 -4.37
N PHE A 340 3.14 -22.57 -4.41
CA PHE A 340 2.10 -22.72 -3.39
C PHE A 340 0.74 -23.05 -4.04
N SER A 341 -0.23 -23.49 -3.25
CA SER A 341 -1.52 -23.98 -3.77
C SER A 341 -2.50 -22.84 -4.05
N ILE A 342 -2.43 -22.26 -5.26
CA ILE A 342 -3.30 -21.16 -5.71
C ILE A 342 -4.80 -21.50 -5.56
N GLN A 343 -5.17 -22.76 -5.88
CA GLN A 343 -6.58 -23.19 -5.81
C GLN A 343 -7.08 -23.30 -4.38
N GLU A 344 -6.29 -23.89 -3.50
CA GLU A 344 -6.63 -24.03 -2.09
C GLU A 344 -6.73 -22.66 -1.40
N HIS A 345 -5.75 -21.78 -1.62
CA HIS A 345 -5.76 -20.42 -1.07
C HIS A 345 -6.95 -19.60 -1.61
N GLY A 346 -7.28 -19.74 -2.89
CA GLY A 346 -8.46 -19.11 -3.48
C GLY A 346 -9.79 -19.64 -2.92
N GLN A 347 -9.87 -20.94 -2.57
CA GLN A 347 -11.04 -21.50 -1.89
C GLN A 347 -11.19 -20.93 -0.48
N TRP A 348 -10.10 -20.80 0.25
CA TRP A 348 -10.09 -20.15 1.55
C TRP A 348 -10.48 -18.68 1.47
N ALA A 349 -9.93 -17.92 0.50
CA ALA A 349 -10.32 -16.53 0.26
C ALA A 349 -11.84 -16.39 0.05
N ARG A 350 -12.44 -17.29 -0.74
CA ARG A 350 -13.90 -17.35 -0.94
C ARG A 350 -14.66 -17.68 0.36
N THR A 351 -14.16 -18.63 1.14
CA THR A 351 -14.80 -19.05 2.41
C THR A 351 -14.82 -17.87 3.37
N ILE A 352 -13.67 -17.21 3.57
CA ILE A 352 -13.53 -16.05 4.45
C ILE A 352 -14.44 -14.90 3.99
N ALA A 353 -14.46 -14.61 2.68
CA ALA A 353 -15.37 -13.60 2.14
C ALA A 353 -16.84 -13.92 2.46
N SER A 354 -17.24 -15.19 2.32
CA SER A 354 -18.61 -15.61 2.61
C SER A 354 -18.96 -15.48 4.09
N GLN A 355 -18.02 -15.71 4.98
CA GLN A 355 -18.21 -15.58 6.43
C GLN A 355 -18.26 -14.11 6.88
N GLY A 356 -17.54 -13.21 6.17
CA GLY A 356 -17.51 -11.78 6.47
C GLY A 356 -18.72 -10.99 5.94
N ILE A 357 -19.59 -11.59 5.11
CA ILE A 357 -20.78 -10.91 4.58
C ILE A 357 -21.85 -10.79 5.65
N VAL A 358 -22.28 -9.56 5.94
CA VAL A 358 -23.34 -9.26 6.93
C VAL A 358 -24.62 -8.87 6.21
N LEU A 359 -25.70 -9.64 6.41
CA LEU A 359 -27.02 -9.35 5.84
C LEU A 359 -27.77 -8.33 6.70
N LEU A 360 -27.71 -7.05 6.34
CA LEU A 360 -28.27 -5.95 7.13
C LEU A 360 -29.80 -5.89 7.11
N LYS A 361 -30.44 -6.41 6.05
CA LYS A 361 -31.89 -6.34 5.86
C LYS A 361 -32.37 -7.44 4.92
N ASN A 362 -33.37 -8.19 5.34
CA ASN A 362 -34.02 -9.22 4.52
C ASN A 362 -35.52 -9.23 4.80
N ARG A 363 -36.24 -8.25 4.22
CA ARG A 363 -37.71 -8.17 4.36
C ARG A 363 -38.34 -9.32 3.59
N GLU A 364 -39.39 -9.90 4.16
CA GLU A 364 -40.19 -10.98 3.57
C GLU A 364 -39.35 -12.23 3.20
N ALA A 365 -38.18 -12.40 3.81
CA ALA A 365 -37.24 -13.47 3.50
C ALA A 365 -36.93 -13.60 1.99
N LEU A 366 -36.71 -12.45 1.32
CA LEU A 366 -36.40 -12.40 -0.12
C LEU A 366 -35.12 -13.17 -0.46
N LEU A 367 -34.12 -13.12 0.42
CA LEU A 367 -32.87 -13.87 0.30
C LEU A 367 -32.88 -15.11 1.22
N PRO A 368 -32.29 -16.24 0.79
CA PRO A 368 -31.61 -16.45 -0.51
C PRO A 368 -32.62 -16.56 -1.66
N LEU A 369 -32.21 -16.09 -2.86
CA LEU A 369 -33.00 -16.24 -4.07
C LEU A 369 -33.08 -17.73 -4.45
N SER A 370 -34.30 -18.20 -4.78
CA SER A 370 -34.50 -19.56 -5.28
C SER A 370 -34.27 -19.62 -6.80
N SER A 371 -33.35 -20.45 -7.25
CA SER A 371 -33.08 -20.69 -8.67
C SER A 371 -34.32 -21.19 -9.41
N ASP A 372 -35.22 -21.94 -8.73
CA ASP A 372 -36.44 -22.52 -9.33
C ASP A 372 -37.54 -21.47 -9.53
N ALA A 373 -37.45 -20.33 -8.84
CA ALA A 373 -38.40 -19.23 -8.93
C ALA A 373 -37.97 -18.10 -9.87
N LEU A 374 -36.79 -18.17 -10.44
CA LEU A 374 -36.22 -17.11 -11.27
C LEU A 374 -36.05 -17.58 -12.72
N SER A 375 -36.54 -16.76 -13.67
CA SER A 375 -36.23 -16.90 -15.10
C SER A 375 -35.19 -15.90 -15.59
N SER A 376 -35.10 -14.74 -14.92
CA SER A 376 -34.11 -13.70 -15.27
C SER A 376 -33.66 -12.91 -14.05
N MET A 377 -32.46 -12.30 -14.17
CA MET A 377 -31.86 -11.45 -13.16
C MET A 377 -31.12 -10.29 -13.85
N ALA A 378 -31.30 -9.07 -13.36
CA ALA A 378 -30.53 -7.92 -13.75
C ALA A 378 -29.41 -7.67 -12.72
N VAL A 379 -28.17 -7.54 -13.19
CA VAL A 379 -26.99 -7.11 -12.40
C VAL A 379 -26.60 -5.72 -12.87
N ILE A 380 -26.68 -4.74 -11.98
CA ILE A 380 -26.47 -3.33 -12.33
C ILE A 380 -25.34 -2.77 -11.46
N GLY A 381 -24.39 -2.11 -12.11
CA GLY A 381 -23.23 -1.48 -11.48
C GLY A 381 -21.91 -1.90 -12.13
N ALA A 382 -21.04 -0.94 -12.41
CA ALA A 382 -19.74 -1.18 -13.04
C ALA A 382 -18.86 -2.13 -12.22
N ASP A 383 -18.91 -2.01 -10.90
CA ASP A 383 -18.12 -2.83 -9.97
C ASP A 383 -18.47 -4.33 -10.01
N ALA A 384 -19.68 -4.68 -10.47
CA ALA A 384 -20.08 -6.08 -10.55
C ALA A 384 -19.19 -6.91 -11.49
N ASN A 385 -18.57 -6.28 -12.50
CA ASN A 385 -17.67 -6.95 -13.46
C ASN A 385 -16.23 -6.43 -13.39
N ALA A 386 -15.82 -5.93 -12.24
CA ALA A 386 -14.49 -5.39 -12.03
C ALA A 386 -13.72 -6.13 -10.92
N ASN A 387 -12.42 -5.93 -10.89
CA ASN A 387 -11.59 -6.30 -9.74
C ASN A 387 -11.69 -5.19 -8.70
N ILE A 388 -12.50 -5.40 -7.68
CA ILE A 388 -12.62 -4.46 -6.57
C ILE A 388 -11.61 -4.86 -5.50
N ALA A 389 -10.59 -4.03 -5.32
CA ALA A 389 -9.54 -4.22 -4.33
C ALA A 389 -9.15 -2.86 -3.73
N GLY A 390 -8.65 -2.87 -2.51
CA GLY A 390 -7.96 -1.72 -1.95
C GLY A 390 -6.66 -1.45 -2.72
N GLY A 391 -6.25 -0.20 -2.72
CA GLY A 391 -5.03 0.25 -3.39
C GLY A 391 -3.82 0.33 -2.44
N GLY A 392 -2.82 1.07 -2.88
CA GLY A 392 -1.65 1.39 -2.09
C GLY A 392 -0.73 0.20 -1.85
N SER A 393 0.00 0.26 -0.74
CA SER A 393 0.93 -0.79 -0.35
C SER A 393 0.24 -2.14 -0.13
N SER A 394 -1.05 -2.14 0.22
CA SER A 394 -1.85 -3.37 0.40
C SER A 394 -2.33 -4.02 -0.88
N LEU A 395 -2.05 -3.44 -2.05
CA LEU A 395 -2.50 -4.03 -3.31
C LEU A 395 -1.82 -5.37 -3.56
N VAL A 396 -2.64 -6.38 -3.82
CA VAL A 396 -2.17 -7.70 -4.29
C VAL A 396 -2.62 -7.90 -5.72
N LYS A 397 -1.68 -8.25 -6.61
CA LYS A 397 -2.00 -8.67 -7.97
C LYS A 397 -2.45 -10.13 -7.94
N PRO A 398 -3.75 -10.43 -8.16
CA PRO A 398 -4.24 -11.77 -7.99
C PRO A 398 -3.75 -12.71 -9.10
N THR A 399 -3.63 -14.00 -8.77
CA THR A 399 -3.32 -15.06 -9.74
C THR A 399 -4.48 -15.33 -10.69
N TYR A 400 -5.70 -15.21 -10.18
CA TYR A 400 -6.96 -15.21 -10.95
C TYR A 400 -8.01 -14.37 -10.22
N LEU A 401 -9.04 -14.00 -10.93
CA LEU A 401 -10.15 -13.21 -10.43
C LEU A 401 -11.47 -13.88 -10.75
N VAL A 402 -12.42 -13.81 -9.82
CA VAL A 402 -13.83 -14.12 -10.06
C VAL A 402 -14.63 -12.87 -9.70
N SER A 403 -15.14 -12.16 -10.71
CA SER A 403 -16.00 -11.00 -10.49
C SER A 403 -17.35 -11.42 -9.88
N MET A 404 -18.07 -10.47 -9.26
CA MET A 404 -19.42 -10.73 -8.74
C MET A 404 -20.34 -11.21 -9.86
N LEU A 405 -20.28 -10.59 -11.04
CA LEU A 405 -21.06 -10.98 -12.21
C LEU A 405 -20.76 -12.43 -12.65
N GLU A 406 -19.47 -12.79 -12.73
CA GLU A 406 -19.07 -14.16 -13.06
C GLU A 406 -19.58 -15.16 -12.01
N GLY A 407 -19.45 -14.82 -10.74
CA GLY A 407 -19.97 -15.66 -9.63
C GLY A 407 -21.47 -15.87 -9.74
N ILE A 408 -22.23 -14.82 -10.07
CA ILE A 408 -23.68 -14.87 -10.29
C ILE A 408 -24.01 -15.76 -11.51
N HIS A 409 -23.34 -15.57 -12.65
CA HIS A 409 -23.51 -16.41 -13.84
C HIS A 409 -23.26 -17.89 -13.54
N ARG A 410 -22.17 -18.21 -12.87
CA ARG A 410 -21.84 -19.59 -12.48
C ARG A 410 -22.90 -20.21 -11.58
N ARG A 411 -23.48 -19.43 -10.67
CA ARG A 411 -24.52 -19.89 -9.74
C ARG A 411 -25.89 -20.01 -10.39
N ALA A 412 -26.25 -19.08 -11.30
CA ALA A 412 -27.49 -19.07 -12.06
C ALA A 412 -27.60 -20.25 -13.04
N GLY A 413 -26.46 -20.67 -13.63
CA GLY A 413 -26.43 -21.72 -14.64
C GLY A 413 -27.15 -21.31 -15.93
N ALA A 414 -27.49 -22.30 -16.78
CA ALA A 414 -28.14 -22.04 -18.06
C ALA A 414 -29.66 -21.75 -17.96
N GLY A 415 -30.26 -21.95 -16.79
CA GLY A 415 -31.72 -21.82 -16.60
C GLY A 415 -32.20 -20.40 -16.29
N ILE A 416 -31.29 -19.49 -15.93
CA ILE A 416 -31.61 -18.11 -15.55
C ILE A 416 -30.87 -17.16 -16.49
N GLN A 417 -31.62 -16.27 -17.17
CA GLN A 417 -31.03 -15.22 -17.99
C GLN A 417 -30.45 -14.13 -17.07
N VAL A 418 -29.13 -13.94 -17.09
CA VAL A 418 -28.46 -12.86 -16.35
C VAL A 418 -28.12 -11.75 -17.32
N GLU A 419 -28.72 -10.58 -17.12
CA GLU A 419 -28.42 -9.37 -17.88
C GLU A 419 -27.55 -8.44 -17.06
N TYR A 420 -26.54 -7.84 -17.69
CA TYR A 420 -25.62 -6.91 -17.04
C TYR A 420 -25.72 -5.52 -17.65
N ALA A 421 -25.78 -4.51 -16.81
CA ALA A 421 -25.66 -3.11 -17.20
C ALA A 421 -24.74 -2.38 -16.21
N GLU A 422 -23.79 -1.61 -16.71
CA GLU A 422 -22.90 -0.82 -15.85
C GLU A 422 -23.64 0.28 -15.07
N GLY A 423 -24.69 0.85 -15.66
CA GLY A 423 -25.41 1.99 -15.08
C GLY A 423 -24.57 3.26 -15.17
N VAL A 424 -23.87 3.60 -14.11
CA VAL A 424 -22.92 4.74 -14.03
C VAL A 424 -21.48 4.24 -14.09
N ASP A 425 -20.54 5.13 -14.43
CA ASP A 425 -19.13 4.82 -14.38
C ASP A 425 -18.68 4.54 -12.94
N MET A 426 -17.57 3.80 -12.81
CA MET A 426 -16.88 3.61 -11.53
C MET A 426 -16.38 4.96 -11.01
N LEU A 427 -16.30 5.10 -9.69
CA LEU A 427 -15.60 6.24 -9.08
C LEU A 427 -14.17 6.32 -9.61
N SER A 428 -13.76 7.52 -9.97
CA SER A 428 -12.44 7.83 -10.50
C SER A 428 -11.66 8.76 -9.57
N ALA A 429 -10.38 8.93 -9.84
CA ALA A 429 -9.57 9.91 -9.11
C ALA A 429 -10.12 11.34 -9.25
N ALA A 430 -10.81 11.65 -10.34
CA ALA A 430 -11.45 12.96 -10.55
C ALA A 430 -12.60 13.23 -9.57
N ASP A 431 -13.29 12.20 -9.10
CA ASP A 431 -14.39 12.35 -8.13
C ASP A 431 -13.87 12.72 -6.72
N LEU A 432 -12.57 12.60 -6.49
CA LEU A 432 -11.89 12.99 -5.24
C LEU A 432 -11.29 14.39 -5.32
N LEU A 433 -11.25 15.01 -6.49
CA LEU A 433 -10.71 16.36 -6.67
C LEU A 433 -11.79 17.42 -6.34
N PRO A 434 -11.37 18.61 -5.87
CA PRO A 434 -12.29 19.73 -5.74
C PRO A 434 -12.74 20.17 -7.14
N GLY A 435 -14.04 20.10 -7.42
CA GLY A 435 -14.60 20.48 -8.72
C GLY A 435 -15.80 19.63 -9.13
N PRO A 436 -16.30 19.81 -10.35
CA PRO A 436 -17.37 18.95 -10.86
C PRO A 436 -16.85 17.53 -11.11
N PRO A 437 -17.72 16.49 -11.02
CA PRO A 437 -17.35 15.12 -11.31
C PRO A 437 -16.90 14.95 -12.77
N ALA A 438 -16.14 13.89 -13.05
CA ALA A 438 -15.72 13.56 -14.40
C ALA A 438 -16.90 13.39 -15.35
N VAL A 439 -16.72 13.79 -16.61
CA VAL A 439 -17.74 13.58 -17.66
C VAL A 439 -18.01 12.08 -17.81
N PRO A 440 -19.28 11.65 -17.78
CA PRO A 440 -19.63 10.23 -17.91
C PRO A 440 -19.14 9.63 -19.23
N SER A 441 -18.60 8.40 -19.17
CA SER A 441 -18.15 7.70 -20.38
C SER A 441 -19.25 7.45 -21.39
N SER A 442 -20.51 7.42 -20.95
CA SER A 442 -21.69 7.19 -21.79
C SER A 442 -21.94 8.27 -22.84
N VAL A 443 -21.37 9.46 -22.65
CA VAL A 443 -21.45 10.58 -23.60
C VAL A 443 -20.16 10.81 -24.40
N LEU A 444 -19.16 9.95 -24.22
CA LEU A 444 -17.83 10.02 -24.86
C LEU A 444 -17.65 8.86 -25.83
N THR A 445 -17.10 9.16 -27.03
CA THR A 445 -16.74 8.15 -28.03
C THR A 445 -15.31 8.37 -28.49
N PRO A 446 -14.42 7.33 -28.46
CA PRO A 446 -13.03 7.46 -28.88
C PRO A 446 -12.90 7.81 -30.37
N ALA A 447 -11.87 8.56 -30.72
CA ALA A 447 -11.58 8.87 -32.12
C ALA A 447 -11.41 7.59 -32.95
N GLY A 448 -12.11 7.52 -34.10
CA GLY A 448 -12.02 6.38 -35.01
C GLY A 448 -12.80 5.13 -34.57
N SER A 449 -13.56 5.18 -33.49
CA SER A 449 -14.37 4.06 -32.98
C SER A 449 -15.85 4.20 -33.32
N SER A 450 -16.59 3.09 -33.22
CA SER A 450 -18.06 3.08 -33.31
C SER A 450 -18.70 3.66 -32.03
N SER A 451 -19.96 4.07 -32.12
CA SER A 451 -20.72 4.72 -31.04
C SER A 451 -20.95 3.83 -29.80
N ASP A 452 -20.70 2.53 -29.91
CA ASP A 452 -20.83 1.55 -28.82
C ASP A 452 -19.58 1.46 -27.95
N VAL A 453 -18.45 2.03 -28.42
CA VAL A 453 -17.23 2.15 -27.62
C VAL A 453 -17.30 3.45 -26.81
N ARG A 454 -17.15 3.36 -25.50
CA ARG A 454 -17.22 4.49 -24.57
C ARG A 454 -15.85 4.97 -24.15
N GLY A 455 -15.72 6.30 -23.99
CA GLY A 455 -14.49 6.95 -23.54
C GLY A 455 -13.81 7.75 -24.62
N LEU A 456 -12.52 8.04 -24.47
CA LEU A 456 -11.68 8.77 -25.39
C LEU A 456 -10.42 7.99 -25.73
N HIS A 457 -9.93 8.14 -26.96
CA HIS A 457 -8.61 7.66 -27.35
C HIS A 457 -7.56 8.49 -26.63
N ALA A 458 -6.58 7.84 -25.97
CA ALA A 458 -5.58 8.49 -25.15
C ALA A 458 -4.17 8.08 -25.56
N ASP A 459 -3.38 9.08 -25.90
CA ASP A 459 -1.96 8.97 -26.21
C ASP A 459 -1.12 9.54 -25.06
N TYR A 460 -0.09 8.80 -24.61
CA TYR A 460 0.73 9.13 -23.45
C TYR A 460 2.20 9.26 -23.83
N TRP A 461 2.87 10.35 -23.40
CA TRP A 461 4.27 10.61 -23.68
C TRP A 461 5.10 10.82 -22.42
N THR A 462 6.41 10.57 -22.55
CA THR A 462 7.43 10.83 -21.51
C THR A 462 8.08 12.22 -21.67
N ASN A 463 7.47 13.11 -22.43
CA ASN A 463 7.86 14.51 -22.59
C ASN A 463 6.62 15.42 -22.51
N THR A 464 6.82 16.71 -22.29
CA THR A 464 5.74 17.70 -22.16
C THR A 464 5.28 18.32 -23.49
N HIS A 465 5.88 17.91 -24.60
CA HIS A 465 5.69 18.55 -25.91
C HIS A 465 4.88 17.68 -26.87
N PHE A 466 4.38 16.53 -26.44
CA PHE A 466 3.62 15.58 -27.28
C PHE A 466 4.40 15.16 -28.53
N ALA A 467 5.74 15.10 -28.42
CA ALA A 467 6.67 14.78 -29.49
C ALA A 467 7.01 13.30 -29.52
N ASP A 468 7.40 12.81 -30.69
CA ASP A 468 7.71 11.40 -30.96
C ASP A 468 6.47 10.48 -30.85
N GLU A 469 6.68 9.18 -31.03
CA GLU A 469 5.62 8.19 -30.86
C GLU A 469 5.21 8.10 -29.37
N PRO A 470 3.90 8.03 -29.08
CA PRO A 470 3.43 7.84 -27.71
C PRO A 470 3.92 6.52 -27.13
N LYS A 471 4.28 6.52 -25.85
CA LYS A 471 4.74 5.32 -25.15
C LYS A 471 3.60 4.36 -24.79
N LEU A 472 2.38 4.89 -24.64
CA LEU A 472 1.18 4.13 -24.40
C LEU A 472 0.04 4.73 -25.22
N VAL A 473 -0.75 3.85 -25.82
CA VAL A 473 -1.99 4.20 -26.52
C VAL A 473 -3.10 3.29 -26.00
N ARG A 474 -4.22 3.88 -25.61
CA ARG A 474 -5.37 3.12 -25.12
C ARG A 474 -6.68 3.92 -25.21
N THR A 475 -7.80 3.33 -24.77
CA THR A 475 -9.04 4.04 -24.53
C THR A 475 -9.20 4.29 -23.03
N ASP A 476 -9.33 5.57 -22.65
CA ASP A 476 -9.72 5.96 -21.29
C ASP A 476 -11.22 6.22 -21.24
N ARG A 477 -11.89 5.60 -20.29
CA ARG A 477 -13.36 5.76 -20.14
C ARG A 477 -13.74 7.18 -19.76
N GLN A 478 -12.93 7.83 -18.92
CA GLN A 478 -13.08 9.20 -18.44
C GLN A 478 -11.73 9.90 -18.41
N VAL A 479 -11.75 11.23 -18.49
CA VAL A 479 -10.56 12.03 -18.26
C VAL A 479 -10.38 12.21 -16.76
N ALA A 480 -9.63 11.27 -16.16
CA ALA A 480 -9.39 11.22 -14.74
C ALA A 480 -7.98 10.63 -14.53
N LEU A 481 -6.97 11.50 -14.48
CA LEU A 481 -5.57 11.11 -14.43
C LEU A 481 -4.89 11.71 -13.21
N ASN A 482 -4.20 10.87 -12.44
CA ASN A 482 -3.27 11.28 -11.41
C ASN A 482 -1.89 10.68 -11.74
N LEU A 483 -0.92 11.52 -12.12
CA LEU A 483 0.45 11.14 -12.45
C LEU A 483 1.40 11.17 -11.24
N GLY A 484 0.87 11.18 -10.03
CA GLY A 484 1.63 11.39 -8.84
C GLY A 484 2.61 10.29 -8.43
N PHE A 485 3.35 10.57 -7.33
CA PHE A 485 4.50 9.81 -6.80
C PHE A 485 4.26 8.30 -6.62
N PHE A 486 3.03 7.88 -6.47
CA PHE A 486 2.65 6.47 -6.40
C PHE A 486 2.09 5.97 -7.74
N ASN A 487 2.86 6.09 -8.80
CA ASN A 487 2.63 5.33 -10.03
C ASN A 487 2.87 3.81 -9.81
N TYR A 488 2.51 3.32 -8.61
CA TYR A 488 2.43 1.90 -8.37
C TYR A 488 1.27 1.33 -9.19
N PRO A 489 1.50 0.23 -9.92
CA PRO A 489 0.42 -0.52 -10.53
C PRO A 489 -0.60 -0.85 -9.44
N GLY A 490 -1.79 -0.24 -9.52
CA GLY A 490 -2.85 -0.44 -8.54
C GLY A 490 -3.19 0.74 -7.62
N PHE A 491 -2.40 1.82 -7.59
CA PHE A 491 -2.83 3.04 -6.90
C PHE A 491 -3.94 3.77 -7.65
N ASN A 492 -4.04 3.53 -8.93
CA ASN A 492 -5.19 3.94 -9.74
C ASN A 492 -6.24 2.82 -9.70
N ALA A 493 -6.88 2.65 -8.55
CA ALA A 493 -7.94 1.66 -8.38
C ALA A 493 -9.10 1.82 -9.38
N CYS A 494 -9.14 2.92 -10.09
CA CYS A 494 -10.28 3.27 -10.93
C CYS A 494 -10.06 3.16 -12.43
N SER A 495 -8.89 2.87 -12.98
CA SER A 495 -8.83 2.67 -14.45
C SER A 495 -7.49 2.32 -15.06
N ILE A 496 -6.34 2.45 -14.39
CA ILE A 496 -5.08 2.39 -15.12
C ILE A 496 -4.08 1.46 -14.45
N SER A 497 -4.00 0.19 -14.89
CA SER A 497 -2.74 -0.52 -14.78
C SER A 497 -1.75 0.10 -15.79
N THR A 498 -1.05 1.16 -15.37
CA THR A 498 0.13 1.56 -16.11
C THR A 498 1.20 0.51 -15.87
N PRO A 499 1.77 -0.11 -16.90
CA PRO A 499 2.96 -0.93 -16.73
C PRO A 499 4.04 -0.13 -16.00
N LEU A 500 4.88 -0.79 -15.19
CA LEU A 500 6.02 -0.19 -14.47
C LEU A 500 6.95 0.66 -15.36
N GLU A 501 6.87 0.49 -16.67
CA GLU A 501 7.60 1.22 -17.70
C GLU A 501 7.18 2.71 -17.84
N PHE A 502 6.08 3.12 -17.19
CA PHE A 502 5.48 4.45 -17.33
C PHE A 502 5.69 5.40 -16.15
N ASN A 503 6.68 5.15 -15.31
CA ASN A 503 7.05 6.04 -14.20
C ASN A 503 7.42 7.47 -14.63
N ASN A 504 7.47 7.76 -15.95
CA ASN A 504 7.90 9.03 -16.51
C ASN A 504 6.89 9.60 -17.51
N ILE A 505 5.60 9.30 -17.40
CA ILE A 505 4.59 9.98 -18.22
C ILE A 505 4.51 11.43 -17.80
N MET A 506 4.71 12.34 -18.78
CA MET A 506 4.71 13.78 -18.58
C MET A 506 3.56 14.48 -19.32
N SER A 507 2.98 13.86 -20.34
CA SER A 507 1.83 14.43 -21.03
C SER A 507 0.88 13.37 -21.59
N VAL A 508 -0.39 13.78 -21.76
CA VAL A 508 -1.45 12.95 -22.33
C VAL A 508 -2.33 13.78 -23.24
N ARG A 509 -2.74 13.20 -24.37
CA ARG A 509 -3.76 13.76 -25.25
C ARG A 509 -4.91 12.78 -25.38
N TRP A 510 -6.11 13.24 -25.04
CA TRP A 510 -7.36 12.52 -25.29
C TRP A 510 -8.05 13.09 -26.52
N THR A 511 -8.53 12.20 -27.39
CA THR A 511 -9.27 12.57 -28.61
C THR A 511 -10.50 11.71 -28.81
N GLY A 512 -11.55 12.32 -29.33
CA GLY A 512 -12.81 11.65 -29.59
C GLY A 512 -13.92 12.64 -29.82
N SER A 513 -15.13 12.28 -29.37
CA SER A 513 -16.29 13.16 -29.41
C SER A 513 -17.09 13.11 -28.11
N ILE A 514 -17.81 14.19 -27.85
CA ILE A 514 -18.83 14.29 -26.81
C ILE A 514 -20.20 14.46 -27.47
N THR A 515 -21.22 13.72 -26.95
CA THR A 515 -22.59 13.78 -27.43
C THR A 515 -23.52 14.10 -26.28
N ALA A 516 -24.14 15.27 -26.32
CA ALA A 516 -25.07 15.69 -25.25
C ALA A 516 -26.37 14.89 -25.27
N PRO A 517 -26.89 14.44 -24.12
CA PRO A 517 -28.17 13.72 -24.05
C PRO A 517 -29.40 14.65 -24.20
N VAL A 518 -29.24 15.93 -23.92
CA VAL A 518 -30.27 16.97 -23.97
C VAL A 518 -29.71 18.24 -24.60
N THR A 519 -30.50 18.94 -25.41
CA THR A 519 -30.09 20.24 -25.96
C THR A 519 -30.07 21.30 -24.85
N GLY A 520 -28.98 22.04 -24.75
CA GLY A 520 -28.84 23.12 -23.75
C GLY A 520 -27.44 23.63 -23.59
N ASP A 521 -27.28 24.53 -22.64
CA ASP A 521 -25.97 25.08 -22.24
C ASP A 521 -25.31 24.17 -21.23
N TYR A 522 -24.07 23.78 -21.54
CA TYR A 522 -23.24 22.92 -20.70
C TYR A 522 -22.01 23.68 -20.23
N THR A 523 -21.67 23.51 -18.96
CA THR A 523 -20.39 23.99 -18.43
C THR A 523 -19.37 22.86 -18.49
N LEU A 524 -18.41 22.95 -19.38
CA LEU A 524 -17.26 22.05 -19.45
C LEU A 524 -16.15 22.58 -18.57
N SER A 525 -15.58 21.73 -17.72
CA SER A 525 -14.56 22.14 -16.76
C SER A 525 -13.37 21.20 -16.79
N LEU A 526 -12.17 21.75 -16.55
CA LEU A 526 -10.96 21.00 -16.25
C LEU A 526 -10.44 21.40 -14.87
N THR A 527 -10.34 20.43 -13.95
CA THR A 527 -9.63 20.59 -12.67
C THR A 527 -8.25 19.97 -12.82
N HIS A 528 -7.20 20.76 -12.68
CA HIS A 528 -5.85 20.30 -13.00
C HIS A 528 -4.76 21.06 -12.23
N LEU A 529 -3.62 20.41 -12.11
CA LEU A 529 -2.32 20.97 -11.75
C LEU A 529 -1.32 20.58 -12.86
N GLY A 530 -0.72 21.56 -13.51
CA GLY A 530 0.02 21.40 -14.76
C GLY A 530 -0.77 21.98 -15.95
N THR A 531 -0.12 22.15 -17.09
CA THR A 531 -0.74 22.74 -18.28
C THR A 531 -1.89 21.88 -18.79
N ALA A 532 -3.07 22.48 -18.97
CA ALA A 532 -4.23 21.78 -19.53
C ALA A 532 -4.92 22.61 -20.62
N ARG A 533 -5.43 21.91 -21.65
CA ARG A 533 -6.15 22.52 -22.76
C ARG A 533 -7.38 21.71 -23.08
N LEU A 534 -8.46 22.40 -23.42
CA LEU A 534 -9.69 21.81 -23.95
C LEU A 534 -10.06 22.48 -25.27
N VAL A 535 -10.24 21.67 -26.30
CA VAL A 535 -10.64 22.10 -27.65
C VAL A 535 -11.93 21.35 -28.00
N LEU A 536 -12.94 22.08 -28.44
CA LEU A 536 -14.22 21.55 -28.94
C LEU A 536 -14.47 22.06 -30.35
N ASP A 537 -14.71 21.16 -31.31
CA ASP A 537 -14.90 21.48 -32.73
C ASP A 537 -13.82 22.40 -33.32
N GLY A 538 -12.56 22.21 -32.88
CA GLY A 538 -11.41 23.00 -33.27
C GLY A 538 -11.29 24.36 -32.56
N GLN A 539 -12.29 24.75 -31.75
CA GLN A 539 -12.23 25.96 -30.93
C GLN A 539 -11.57 25.66 -29.58
N ARG A 540 -10.52 26.41 -29.24
CA ARG A 540 -9.90 26.32 -27.91
C ARG A 540 -10.77 27.02 -26.87
N LEU A 541 -11.29 26.26 -25.92
CA LEU A 541 -12.17 26.74 -24.85
C LEU A 541 -11.40 27.03 -23.55
N ILE A 542 -10.41 26.19 -23.22
CA ILE A 542 -9.55 26.32 -22.04
C ILE A 542 -8.10 26.18 -22.48
N ASP A 543 -7.23 27.03 -21.95
CA ASP A 543 -5.76 26.97 -22.10
C ASP A 543 -5.13 27.58 -20.83
N ASP A 544 -4.76 26.75 -19.89
CA ASP A 544 -4.27 27.16 -18.58
C ASP A 544 -2.94 26.50 -18.26
N PRO A 545 -1.90 27.25 -17.86
CA PRO A 545 -0.60 26.71 -17.44
C PRO A 545 -0.65 25.91 -16.13
N GLY A 546 -1.69 26.08 -15.30
CA GLY A 546 -1.95 25.28 -14.10
C GLY A 546 -0.82 25.29 -13.08
N VAL A 547 -0.30 26.46 -12.71
CA VAL A 547 0.78 26.60 -11.70
C VAL A 547 0.32 26.23 -10.30
N THR A 548 -0.99 26.25 -10.06
CA THR A 548 -1.65 25.76 -8.83
C THR A 548 -2.85 24.94 -9.22
N LEU A 549 -3.29 24.05 -8.33
CA LEU A 549 -4.54 23.31 -8.55
C LEU A 549 -5.68 24.30 -8.72
N SER A 550 -6.36 24.23 -9.85
CA SER A 550 -7.47 25.10 -10.19
C SER A 550 -8.49 24.39 -11.07
N THR A 551 -9.71 24.93 -11.11
CA THR A 551 -10.76 24.50 -12.02
C THR A 551 -11.03 25.64 -13.00
N GLN A 552 -10.81 25.38 -14.29
CA GLN A 552 -11.17 26.28 -15.38
C GLN A 552 -12.44 25.79 -16.06
N SER A 553 -13.31 26.69 -16.48
CA SER A 553 -14.62 26.34 -17.04
C SER A 553 -14.96 27.18 -18.27
N ALA A 554 -15.70 26.57 -19.22
CA ALA A 554 -16.27 27.24 -20.38
C ALA A 554 -17.73 26.79 -20.59
N ILE A 555 -18.59 27.71 -20.99
CA ILE A 555 -19.97 27.41 -21.31
C ILE A 555 -20.08 27.20 -22.82
N VAL A 556 -20.75 26.12 -23.24
CA VAL A 556 -21.00 25.74 -24.63
C VAL A 556 -22.44 25.31 -24.82
N HIS A 557 -23.02 25.64 -25.97
CA HIS A 557 -24.33 25.15 -26.32
C HIS A 557 -24.19 23.86 -27.12
N LEU A 558 -24.79 22.75 -26.65
CA LEU A 558 -24.77 21.46 -27.32
C LEU A 558 -26.18 21.01 -27.71
N VAL A 559 -26.30 20.39 -28.87
CA VAL A 559 -27.56 19.85 -29.37
C VAL A 559 -27.64 18.36 -29.06
N ALA A 560 -28.80 17.89 -28.57
CA ALA A 560 -29.00 16.50 -28.22
C ALA A 560 -28.72 15.56 -29.40
N GLY A 561 -27.87 14.54 -29.16
CA GLY A 561 -27.50 13.52 -30.14
C GLY A 561 -26.50 13.97 -31.21
N GLU A 562 -26.07 15.24 -31.22
CA GLU A 562 -25.02 15.71 -32.10
C GLU A 562 -23.65 15.43 -31.49
N ALA A 563 -22.74 14.86 -32.30
CA ALA A 563 -21.40 14.55 -31.86
C ALA A 563 -20.45 15.73 -32.11
N HIS A 564 -19.82 16.24 -31.06
CA HIS A 564 -18.87 17.36 -31.11
C HIS A 564 -17.44 16.82 -30.91
N ALA A 565 -16.52 17.19 -31.81
CA ALA A 565 -15.13 16.76 -31.75
C ALA A 565 -14.44 17.32 -30.50
N LEU A 566 -13.90 16.44 -29.66
CA LEU A 566 -13.29 16.78 -28.38
C LEU A 566 -11.81 16.39 -28.36
N GLN A 567 -10.96 17.35 -27.99
CA GLN A 567 -9.56 17.10 -27.69
C GLN A 567 -9.22 17.72 -26.33
N ILE A 568 -8.56 16.95 -25.48
CA ILE A 568 -8.04 17.41 -24.20
C ILE A 568 -6.56 17.09 -24.15
N GLU A 569 -5.75 18.06 -23.72
CA GLU A 569 -4.32 17.90 -23.51
C GLU A 569 -3.97 18.24 -22.07
N TYR A 570 -3.08 17.44 -21.51
CA TYR A 570 -2.49 17.68 -20.20
C TYR A 570 -0.99 17.46 -20.27
N ALA A 571 -0.21 18.35 -19.65
CA ALA A 571 1.24 18.21 -19.52
C ALA A 571 1.73 18.75 -18.17
N SER A 572 2.68 18.04 -17.57
CA SER A 572 3.36 18.46 -16.35
C SER A 572 4.84 18.09 -16.42
N ASP A 573 5.71 19.05 -16.12
CA ASP A 573 7.15 18.86 -15.96
C ASP A 573 7.52 18.35 -14.55
N ARG A 574 6.52 18.23 -13.67
CA ARG A 574 6.66 17.79 -12.28
C ARG A 574 5.62 16.72 -11.95
N PRO A 575 5.72 15.53 -12.57
CA PRO A 575 4.76 14.47 -12.34
C PRO A 575 4.70 14.03 -10.87
N GLU A 576 5.79 14.18 -10.12
CA GLU A 576 5.85 13.92 -8.69
C GLU A 576 5.02 14.90 -7.84
N GLN A 577 4.76 16.11 -8.30
CA GLN A 577 3.92 17.08 -7.57
C GLN A 577 2.43 16.83 -7.75
N GLY A 578 2.04 16.15 -8.81
CA GLY A 578 0.65 15.67 -8.98
C GLY A 578 0.25 14.59 -7.97
N ALA A 579 1.22 13.94 -7.31
CA ALA A 579 0.99 12.91 -6.30
C ALA A 579 0.74 13.44 -4.90
N SER A 580 1.11 14.68 -4.64
CA SER A 580 0.99 15.25 -3.30
C SER A 580 -0.46 15.44 -2.83
N TRP A 581 -1.44 15.09 -3.66
CA TRP A 581 -2.86 15.35 -3.42
C TRP A 581 -3.58 14.26 -2.62
N ILE A 582 -3.01 13.08 -2.48
CA ILE A 582 -3.51 12.10 -1.51
C ILE A 582 -2.62 12.10 -0.27
N GLY A 583 -2.20 13.27 0.23
CA GLY A 583 -1.54 13.32 1.52
C GLY A 583 -0.47 14.34 1.81
N SER A 584 -0.17 15.29 0.93
CA SER A 584 0.71 16.40 1.33
C SER A 584 0.23 17.71 0.72
N ASP A 585 -0.52 18.48 1.49
CA ASP A 585 -0.45 19.93 1.37
C ASP A 585 0.90 20.35 1.95
N SER A 586 1.89 20.58 1.11
CA SER A 586 2.96 21.50 1.49
C SER A 586 2.34 22.89 1.44
N GLY A 587 1.57 23.22 2.45
CA GLY A 587 1.10 24.56 2.67
C GLY A 587 2.31 25.44 2.87
N SER A 588 2.54 26.35 1.95
CA SER A 588 3.27 27.58 2.20
C SER A 588 2.58 28.43 3.27
#